data_4e4c3de20dd4e7f56df86b17c15f939a
#
_entry.id   4e4c3de20dd4e7f56df86b17c15f939a
#
_cell.length_a   1.000
_cell.length_b   1.000
_cell.length_c   1.000
_cell.angle_alpha   90.00
_cell.angle_beta   90.00
_cell.angle_gamma   90.00
#
_symmetry.space_group_name_H-M   'P 1'
#
loop_
_entity.id
_entity.type
_entity.pdbx_description
1 polymer ?
#
loop_
_entity_poly.entity_id
_entity_poly.type
_entity_poly.pdbx_seq_one_letter_code
_entity_poly.pdbx_strand_id
1 'polypeptide(L)'
;FHPVGVMIYNNAALEGVPWDVIIKLYRRSLGDKSFPKLEDYKKDFIRFIYKKNFFIDKSIQLSYLSASVQFIITNLIGNEAGRLCGGIRDDNHDDFLSQMKRLMRQYSDLYSSTKQCESLSGYKIDDFVKYSSKVFDDLINSLNQISPDKEFREYAETLIFNMIKSEHDNLPFTGIVFVGYGEDDIYPKLDPVNISLVIDNKLRYYDDINNSVEISDKNSSAIQPFAQTDVMDTVLLGIDPKLEKLFIENFKKTITKYGNMIAEGVDRIDPQMAAKIRDLDISGVVNEFRILNRELKRKQYIIPLVRAISSLEKEDLIDVAESLISLTSLKRRMTFEEESVGGPVDVAVISKGDGFIWIKRKHYFDPNLNDHFFKNYYR
;
A
#
# COMPACT_ATOMS: atom_id res chain seq x y z
N PHE A 1 13.04 6.06 28.39
CA PHE A 1 12.00 6.40 27.41
C PHE A 1 12.64 6.43 26.03
N HIS A 2 12.20 5.51 25.14
CA HIS A 2 12.71 5.51 23.77
C HIS A 2 12.01 6.62 22.96
N PRO A 3 12.75 7.45 22.21
CA PRO A 3 12.17 8.46 21.32
C PRO A 3 11.68 7.82 20.01
N VAL A 4 10.92 6.73 20.14
CA VAL A 4 10.40 5.92 19.01
C VAL A 4 8.92 5.63 19.19
N GLY A 5 8.15 5.94 18.17
CA GLY A 5 6.75 5.56 18.04
C GLY A 5 6.56 4.49 16.96
N VAL A 6 5.49 3.70 17.09
CA VAL A 6 5.06 2.73 16.10
C VAL A 6 3.60 3.00 15.76
N MET A 7 3.32 3.24 14.49
CA MET A 7 1.98 3.39 13.95
C MET A 7 1.64 2.18 13.06
N ILE A 8 0.35 1.85 12.97
CA ILE A 8 -0.14 0.79 12.09
C ILE A 8 -1.30 1.31 11.23
N TYR A 9 -1.41 0.78 10.02
CA TYR A 9 -2.53 1.07 9.12
C TYR A 9 -2.87 -0.15 8.25
N ASN A 10 -4.02 -0.13 7.59
CA ASN A 10 -4.66 -1.22 6.87
C ASN A 10 -5.10 -2.35 7.82
N ASN A 11 -4.47 -3.53 7.79
CA ASN A 11 -4.93 -4.67 8.59
C ASN A 11 -4.55 -4.52 10.06
N ALA A 12 -5.47 -4.91 10.94
CA ALA A 12 -5.32 -4.83 12.40
C ALA A 12 -4.62 -6.04 13.03
N ALA A 13 -4.37 -7.11 12.27
CA ALA A 13 -3.82 -8.37 12.77
C ALA A 13 -2.83 -9.02 11.80
N LEU A 14 -1.91 -9.81 12.33
CA LEU A 14 -1.05 -10.73 11.59
C LEU A 14 -1.52 -12.16 11.87
N GLU A 15 -2.02 -12.85 10.84
CA GLU A 15 -2.51 -14.24 10.96
C GLU A 15 -3.46 -14.45 12.15
N GLY A 16 -4.39 -13.50 12.36
CA GLY A 16 -5.33 -13.52 13.49
C GLY A 16 -4.80 -12.98 14.81
N VAL A 17 -3.51 -12.69 14.95
CA VAL A 17 -2.94 -12.07 16.16
C VAL A 17 -2.98 -10.55 16.04
N PRO A 18 -3.69 -9.82 16.92
CA PRO A 18 -3.78 -8.36 16.86
C PRO A 18 -2.41 -7.68 16.99
N TRP A 19 -2.15 -6.69 16.14
CA TRP A 19 -0.89 -5.95 16.15
C TRP A 19 -0.61 -5.21 17.44
N ASP A 20 -1.65 -4.73 18.13
CA ASP A 20 -1.47 -4.08 19.42
C ASP A 20 -0.89 -5.03 20.49
N VAL A 21 -1.22 -6.32 20.42
CA VAL A 21 -0.65 -7.36 21.28
C VAL A 21 0.83 -7.60 20.91
N ILE A 22 1.12 -7.74 19.61
CA ILE A 22 2.50 -7.96 19.13
C ILE A 22 3.40 -6.79 19.54
N ILE A 23 2.95 -5.56 19.32
CA ILE A 23 3.71 -4.34 19.65
C ILE A 23 3.91 -4.20 21.17
N LYS A 24 2.90 -4.50 21.97
CA LYS A 24 3.04 -4.50 23.45
C LYS A 24 4.04 -5.54 23.94
N LEU A 25 4.01 -6.75 23.36
CA LEU A 25 4.98 -7.80 23.69
C LEU A 25 6.40 -7.42 23.25
N TYR A 26 6.55 -6.80 22.09
CA TYR A 26 7.83 -6.27 21.64
C TYR A 26 8.37 -5.19 22.58
N ARG A 27 7.55 -4.20 22.94
CA ARG A 27 7.93 -3.15 23.90
C ARG A 27 8.41 -3.74 25.22
N ARG A 28 7.73 -4.75 25.77
CA ARG A 28 8.17 -5.46 26.97
C ARG A 28 9.51 -6.20 26.78
N SER A 29 9.70 -6.81 25.61
CA SER A 29 10.94 -7.52 25.27
C SER A 29 12.10 -6.57 25.04
N LEU A 30 11.83 -5.36 24.55
CA LEU A 30 12.82 -4.31 24.33
C LEU A 30 13.36 -3.80 25.67
N GLY A 31 12.48 -3.55 26.68
CA GLY A 31 12.87 -3.02 27.97
C GLY A 31 13.61 -1.69 27.82
N ASP A 32 14.79 -1.59 28.42
CA ASP A 32 15.67 -0.42 28.36
C ASP A 32 16.69 -0.46 27.20
N LYS A 33 16.61 -1.47 26.34
CA LYS A 33 17.52 -1.65 25.21
C LYS A 33 17.26 -0.59 24.15
N SER A 34 18.26 0.21 23.81
CA SER A 34 18.22 1.19 22.73
C SER A 34 19.11 0.80 21.56
N PHE A 35 18.89 1.44 20.41
CA PHE A 35 19.65 1.19 19.18
C PHE A 35 20.21 2.50 18.61
N PRO A 36 21.37 2.43 17.94
CA PRO A 36 22.00 3.57 17.32
C PRO A 36 21.11 4.30 16.31
N LYS A 37 20.36 3.55 15.50
CA LYS A 37 19.51 4.12 14.45
C LYS A 37 18.07 3.62 14.53
N LEU A 38 17.13 4.44 14.04
CA LEU A 38 15.71 4.08 13.97
C LEU A 38 15.49 2.77 13.20
N GLU A 39 16.21 2.56 12.10
CA GLU A 39 16.14 1.35 11.28
C GLU A 39 16.47 0.07 12.07
N ASP A 40 17.31 0.16 13.09
CA ASP A 40 17.69 -0.99 13.91
C ASP A 40 16.56 -1.46 14.81
N TYR A 41 15.66 -0.55 15.26
CA TYR A 41 14.40 -0.92 15.94
C TYR A 41 13.49 -1.72 15.02
N LYS A 42 13.34 -1.31 13.75
CA LYS A 42 12.58 -2.05 12.74
C LYS A 42 13.15 -3.45 12.51
N LYS A 43 14.46 -3.56 12.31
CA LYS A 43 15.15 -4.85 12.12
C LYS A 43 14.99 -5.77 13.35
N ASP A 44 15.11 -5.21 14.56
CA ASP A 44 14.93 -5.97 15.80
C ASP A 44 13.48 -6.43 15.99
N PHE A 45 12.51 -5.59 15.61
CA PHE A 45 11.09 -5.93 15.62
C PHE A 45 10.77 -7.11 14.68
N ILE A 46 11.28 -7.08 13.45
CA ILE A 46 11.11 -8.19 12.50
C ILE A 46 11.72 -9.49 13.08
N ARG A 47 12.94 -9.41 13.64
CA ARG A 47 13.55 -10.58 14.32
C ARG A 47 12.73 -11.07 15.50
N PHE A 48 12.13 -10.16 16.27
CA PHE A 48 11.24 -10.51 17.38
C PHE A 48 10.02 -11.28 16.91
N ILE A 49 9.36 -10.87 15.81
CA ILE A 49 8.23 -11.58 15.21
C ILE A 49 8.64 -13.02 14.87
N TYR A 50 9.77 -13.22 14.19
CA TYR A 50 10.27 -14.54 13.85
C TYR A 50 10.60 -15.37 15.11
N LYS A 51 11.25 -14.79 16.11
CA LYS A 51 11.63 -15.48 17.34
C LYS A 51 10.42 -15.94 18.16
N LYS A 52 9.37 -15.13 18.21
CA LYS A 52 8.13 -15.47 18.95
C LYS A 52 7.24 -16.41 18.17
N ASN A 53 7.42 -16.47 16.86
CA ASN A 53 6.72 -17.36 15.93
C ASN A 53 5.19 -17.30 16.10
N PHE A 54 4.59 -16.12 15.94
CA PHE A 54 3.15 -15.86 16.07
C PHE A 54 2.30 -16.56 15.01
N PHE A 55 2.91 -17.15 14.00
CA PHE A 55 2.29 -17.70 12.80
C PHE A 55 2.59 -19.20 12.56
N ILE A 56 2.73 -19.99 13.62
CA ILE A 56 3.07 -21.43 13.54
C ILE A 56 1.98 -22.24 12.83
N ASP A 57 0.70 -21.84 12.98
CA ASP A 57 -0.42 -22.66 12.51
C ASP A 57 -0.54 -22.63 10.98
N LYS A 58 -0.14 -23.74 10.37
CA LYS A 58 -0.21 -23.91 8.92
C LYS A 58 -1.65 -23.80 8.38
N SER A 59 -2.67 -24.17 9.14
CA SER A 59 -4.06 -24.09 8.68
C SER A 59 -4.51 -22.65 8.55
N ILE A 60 -4.08 -21.79 9.45
CA ILE A 60 -4.34 -20.34 9.41
C ILE A 60 -3.62 -19.72 8.20
N GLN A 61 -2.32 -20.01 8.02
CA GLN A 61 -1.56 -19.51 6.85
C GLN A 61 -2.23 -19.91 5.53
N LEU A 62 -2.66 -21.18 5.40
CA LEU A 62 -3.34 -21.67 4.19
C LEU A 62 -4.71 -21.01 3.99
N SER A 63 -5.43 -20.68 5.06
CA SER A 63 -6.72 -19.99 4.94
C SER A 63 -6.57 -18.57 4.41
N TYR A 64 -5.58 -17.81 4.89
CA TYR A 64 -5.25 -16.47 4.36
C TYR A 64 -4.76 -16.53 2.92
N LEU A 65 -3.91 -17.51 2.59
CA LEU A 65 -3.48 -17.75 1.22
C LEU A 65 -4.68 -18.09 0.32
N SER A 66 -5.57 -18.98 0.75
CA SER A 66 -6.77 -19.38 0.01
C SER A 66 -7.68 -18.18 -0.28
N ALA A 67 -7.94 -17.35 0.72
CA ALA A 67 -8.73 -16.13 0.54
C ALA A 67 -8.09 -15.18 -0.49
N SER A 68 -6.77 -15.00 -0.46
CA SER A 68 -6.04 -14.16 -1.40
C SER A 68 -6.07 -14.74 -2.82
N VAL A 69 -5.84 -16.04 -2.97
CA VAL A 69 -5.89 -16.76 -4.26
C VAL A 69 -7.29 -16.65 -4.87
N GLN A 70 -8.33 -16.94 -4.08
CA GLN A 70 -9.72 -16.84 -4.51
C GLN A 70 -10.05 -15.42 -4.98
N PHE A 71 -9.68 -14.40 -4.19
CA PHE A 71 -9.91 -13.00 -4.54
C PHE A 71 -9.22 -12.61 -5.86
N ILE A 72 -7.95 -12.95 -6.02
CA ILE A 72 -7.16 -12.58 -7.19
C ILE A 72 -7.71 -13.28 -8.44
N ILE A 73 -7.85 -14.59 -8.38
CA ILE A 73 -8.22 -15.37 -9.57
C ILE A 73 -9.69 -15.12 -9.96
N THR A 74 -10.60 -15.09 -8.99
CA THR A 74 -12.04 -14.95 -9.27
C THR A 74 -12.42 -13.48 -9.47
N ASN A 75 -12.03 -12.59 -8.55
CA ASN A 75 -12.53 -11.21 -8.58
C ASN A 75 -11.68 -10.31 -9.49
N LEU A 76 -10.35 -10.40 -9.45
CA LEU A 76 -9.53 -9.54 -10.31
C LEU A 76 -9.45 -10.11 -11.73
N ILE A 77 -8.93 -11.32 -11.90
CA ILE A 77 -8.73 -11.92 -13.23
C ILE A 77 -10.08 -12.28 -13.87
N GLY A 78 -10.99 -12.92 -13.12
CA GLY A 78 -12.29 -13.33 -13.62
C GLY A 78 -13.18 -12.15 -14.04
N ASN A 79 -13.26 -11.07 -13.23
CA ASN A 79 -14.05 -9.89 -13.61
C ASN A 79 -13.46 -9.17 -14.84
N GLU A 80 -12.12 -9.09 -14.94
CA GLU A 80 -11.48 -8.47 -16.10
C GLU A 80 -11.70 -9.32 -17.38
N ALA A 81 -11.53 -10.64 -17.29
CA ALA A 81 -11.84 -11.56 -18.38
C ALA A 81 -13.32 -11.47 -18.79
N GLY A 82 -14.26 -11.47 -17.83
CA GLY A 82 -15.68 -11.29 -18.09
C GLY A 82 -16.00 -9.99 -18.81
N ARG A 83 -15.37 -8.89 -18.43
CA ARG A 83 -15.52 -7.59 -19.13
C ARG A 83 -15.03 -7.66 -20.57
N LEU A 84 -13.92 -8.36 -20.83
CA LEU A 84 -13.36 -8.52 -22.18
C LEU A 84 -14.22 -9.42 -23.07
N CYS A 85 -14.87 -10.45 -22.50
CA CYS A 85 -15.76 -11.37 -23.22
C CYS A 85 -17.22 -10.88 -23.31
N GLY A 86 -17.54 -9.69 -22.79
CA GLY A 86 -18.92 -9.18 -22.75
C GLY A 86 -19.85 -9.96 -21.80
N GLY A 87 -19.30 -10.52 -20.73
CA GLY A 87 -19.97 -11.35 -19.74
C GLY A 87 -19.68 -12.85 -19.90
N ILE A 88 -20.01 -13.62 -18.86
CA ILE A 88 -19.91 -15.10 -18.89
C ILE A 88 -21.24 -15.64 -19.35
N ARG A 89 -21.23 -16.53 -20.36
CA ARG A 89 -22.41 -17.23 -20.92
C ARG A 89 -22.04 -18.68 -21.17
N ASP A 90 -23.06 -19.55 -21.30
CA ASP A 90 -22.85 -20.97 -21.54
C ASP A 90 -22.12 -21.26 -22.88
N ASP A 91 -22.20 -20.36 -23.85
CA ASP A 91 -21.61 -20.48 -25.18
C ASP A 91 -20.18 -19.89 -25.31
N ASN A 92 -19.64 -19.23 -24.26
CA ASN A 92 -18.33 -18.60 -24.33
C ASN A 92 -17.34 -19.01 -23.23
N HIS A 93 -17.55 -20.16 -22.57
CA HIS A 93 -16.70 -20.63 -21.49
C HIS A 93 -15.22 -20.83 -21.92
N ASP A 94 -14.98 -21.38 -23.11
CA ASP A 94 -13.63 -21.59 -23.64
C ASP A 94 -12.91 -20.25 -23.92
N ASP A 95 -13.64 -19.27 -24.45
CA ASP A 95 -13.10 -17.94 -24.71
C ASP A 95 -12.79 -17.21 -23.39
N PHE A 96 -13.70 -17.31 -22.42
CA PHE A 96 -13.49 -16.77 -21.07
C PHE A 96 -12.28 -17.40 -20.39
N LEU A 97 -12.13 -18.73 -20.43
CA LEU A 97 -10.98 -19.44 -19.88
C LEU A 97 -9.67 -19.02 -20.56
N SER A 98 -9.71 -18.86 -21.90
CA SER A 98 -8.56 -18.39 -22.68
C SER A 98 -8.16 -16.96 -22.29
N GLN A 99 -9.12 -16.05 -22.06
CA GLN A 99 -8.85 -14.70 -21.58
C GLN A 99 -8.28 -14.70 -20.16
N MET A 100 -8.80 -15.52 -19.25
CA MET A 100 -8.22 -15.66 -17.92
C MET A 100 -6.76 -16.11 -17.97
N LYS A 101 -6.44 -17.14 -18.77
CA LYS A 101 -5.08 -17.63 -18.96
C LYS A 101 -4.16 -16.53 -19.51
N ARG A 102 -4.63 -15.77 -20.51
CA ARG A 102 -3.87 -14.66 -21.09
C ARG A 102 -3.58 -13.58 -20.06
N LEU A 103 -4.57 -13.17 -19.26
CA LEU A 103 -4.41 -12.18 -18.21
C LEU A 103 -3.46 -12.68 -17.11
N MET A 104 -3.59 -13.93 -16.66
CA MET A 104 -2.69 -14.50 -15.67
C MET A 104 -1.22 -14.48 -16.14
N ARG A 105 -0.94 -14.79 -17.40
CA ARG A 105 0.41 -14.68 -17.97
C ARG A 105 0.89 -13.25 -17.99
N GLN A 106 0.07 -12.33 -18.48
CA GLN A 106 0.43 -10.88 -18.55
C GLN A 106 0.76 -10.31 -17.18
N TYR A 107 -0.07 -10.58 -16.18
CA TYR A 107 0.19 -10.13 -14.81
C TYR A 107 1.37 -10.85 -14.17
N SER A 108 1.56 -12.14 -14.44
CA SER A 108 2.72 -12.90 -13.99
C SER A 108 4.03 -12.31 -14.50
N ASP A 109 4.09 -11.92 -15.78
CA ASP A 109 5.26 -11.26 -16.38
C ASP A 109 5.51 -9.89 -15.73
N LEU A 110 4.45 -9.12 -15.47
CA LEU A 110 4.53 -7.84 -14.77
C LEU A 110 5.15 -8.00 -13.38
N TYR A 111 4.63 -8.93 -12.56
CA TYR A 111 5.12 -9.13 -11.20
C TYR A 111 6.50 -9.78 -11.16
N SER A 112 6.86 -10.62 -12.13
CA SER A 112 8.20 -11.19 -12.23
C SER A 112 9.27 -10.11 -12.51
N SER A 113 8.91 -9.06 -13.23
CA SER A 113 9.77 -7.91 -13.54
C SER A 113 9.81 -6.84 -12.44
N THR A 114 8.90 -6.93 -11.46
CA THR A 114 8.86 -6.01 -10.30
C THR A 114 9.95 -6.38 -9.29
N LYS A 115 10.43 -5.39 -8.52
CA LYS A 115 11.41 -5.62 -7.44
C LYS A 115 10.93 -6.73 -6.50
N GLN A 116 11.80 -7.67 -6.19
CA GLN A 116 11.48 -8.85 -5.39
C GLN A 116 11.66 -8.60 -3.89
N CYS A 117 10.75 -9.15 -3.07
CA CYS A 117 10.87 -9.13 -1.62
C CYS A 117 12.11 -9.90 -1.15
N GLU A 118 13.06 -9.24 -0.53
CA GLU A 118 14.26 -9.87 0.02
C GLU A 118 13.92 -10.94 1.07
N SER A 119 12.84 -10.73 1.83
CA SER A 119 12.34 -11.69 2.83
C SER A 119 12.02 -13.08 2.26
N LEU A 120 11.76 -13.16 0.96
CA LEU A 120 11.43 -14.39 0.23
C LEU A 120 12.47 -14.77 -0.83
N SER A 121 13.70 -14.20 -0.80
CA SER A 121 14.70 -14.38 -1.83
C SER A 121 15.04 -15.84 -2.13
N GLY A 122 15.11 -16.69 -1.11
CA GLY A 122 15.40 -18.12 -1.24
C GLY A 122 14.19 -19.03 -1.48
N TYR A 123 12.97 -18.47 -1.53
CA TYR A 123 11.75 -19.27 -1.69
C TYR A 123 11.53 -19.62 -3.16
N LYS A 124 11.36 -20.93 -3.47
CA LYS A 124 11.26 -21.46 -4.84
C LYS A 124 9.82 -21.79 -5.19
N ILE A 125 9.51 -21.76 -6.49
CA ILE A 125 8.16 -22.10 -6.98
C ILE A 125 7.77 -23.54 -6.65
N ASP A 126 8.70 -24.48 -6.73
CA ASP A 126 8.41 -25.90 -6.41
C ASP A 126 7.98 -26.07 -4.95
N ASP A 127 8.61 -25.33 -4.01
CA ASP A 127 8.24 -25.34 -2.60
C ASP A 127 6.86 -24.73 -2.40
N PHE A 128 6.56 -23.64 -3.11
CA PHE A 128 5.25 -22.99 -3.08
C PHE A 128 4.15 -23.90 -3.61
N VAL A 129 4.32 -24.49 -4.78
CA VAL A 129 3.34 -25.41 -5.40
C VAL A 129 3.04 -26.59 -4.47
N LYS A 130 4.08 -27.19 -3.89
CA LYS A 130 3.93 -28.27 -2.90
C LYS A 130 3.17 -27.82 -1.64
N TYR A 131 3.50 -26.63 -1.12
CA TYR A 131 2.87 -26.06 0.06
C TYR A 131 1.41 -25.73 -0.14
N SER A 132 1.07 -25.12 -1.29
CA SER A 132 -0.25 -24.56 -1.62
C SER A 132 -1.15 -25.53 -2.42
N SER A 133 -0.73 -26.76 -2.67
CA SER A 133 -1.44 -27.72 -3.52
C SER A 133 -2.93 -27.82 -3.21
N LYS A 134 -3.31 -27.98 -1.94
CA LYS A 134 -4.70 -28.06 -1.51
C LYS A 134 -5.49 -26.76 -1.83
N VAL A 135 -4.87 -25.60 -1.68
CA VAL A 135 -5.52 -24.32 -1.99
C VAL A 135 -5.90 -24.22 -3.46
N PHE A 136 -5.02 -24.67 -4.35
CA PHE A 136 -5.32 -24.70 -5.80
C PHE A 136 -6.27 -25.85 -6.18
N ASP A 137 -6.25 -26.98 -5.49
CA ASP A 137 -7.27 -28.03 -5.66
C ASP A 137 -8.67 -27.48 -5.34
N ASP A 138 -8.81 -26.78 -4.20
CA ASP A 138 -10.06 -26.16 -3.77
C ASP A 138 -10.50 -25.05 -4.74
N LEU A 139 -9.55 -24.23 -5.25
CA LEU A 139 -9.84 -23.22 -6.28
C LEU A 139 -10.39 -23.86 -7.56
N ILE A 140 -9.71 -24.87 -8.11
CA ILE A 140 -10.12 -25.55 -9.35
C ILE A 140 -11.52 -26.16 -9.18
N ASN A 141 -11.78 -26.81 -8.03
CA ASN A 141 -13.09 -27.36 -7.71
C ASN A 141 -14.19 -26.28 -7.62
N SER A 142 -13.85 -25.08 -7.14
CA SER A 142 -14.81 -23.96 -7.09
C SER A 142 -15.16 -23.39 -8.46
N LEU A 143 -14.29 -23.59 -9.45
CA LEU A 143 -14.44 -23.11 -10.82
C LEU A 143 -14.92 -24.20 -11.80
N ASN A 144 -15.52 -25.27 -11.30
CA ASN A 144 -15.95 -26.43 -12.11
C ASN A 144 -16.86 -26.08 -13.31
N GLN A 145 -17.62 -24.98 -13.23
CA GLN A 145 -18.50 -24.51 -14.32
C GLN A 145 -17.73 -24.15 -15.61
N ILE A 146 -16.49 -23.63 -15.46
CA ILE A 146 -15.63 -23.27 -16.59
C ILE A 146 -14.59 -24.35 -16.92
N SER A 147 -14.63 -25.49 -16.21
CA SER A 147 -13.77 -26.67 -16.41
C SER A 147 -12.28 -26.33 -16.61
N PRO A 148 -11.61 -25.70 -15.61
CA PRO A 148 -10.20 -25.31 -15.74
C PRO A 148 -9.31 -26.53 -16.01
N ASP A 149 -8.40 -26.40 -16.96
CA ASP A 149 -7.43 -27.43 -17.31
C ASP A 149 -6.13 -27.32 -16.49
N LYS A 150 -5.20 -28.25 -16.72
CA LYS A 150 -3.91 -28.27 -16.05
C LYS A 150 -3.09 -27.00 -16.31
N GLU A 151 -3.14 -26.45 -17.50
CA GLU A 151 -2.44 -25.23 -17.89
C GLU A 151 -2.98 -24.01 -17.13
N PHE A 152 -4.28 -23.91 -16.91
CA PHE A 152 -4.88 -22.88 -16.07
C PHE A 152 -4.30 -22.90 -14.65
N ARG A 153 -4.20 -24.10 -14.06
CA ARG A 153 -3.61 -24.26 -12.73
C ARG A 153 -2.16 -23.78 -12.70
N GLU A 154 -1.34 -24.18 -13.65
CA GLU A 154 0.07 -23.79 -13.73
C GLU A 154 0.23 -22.25 -13.85
N TYR A 155 -0.62 -21.59 -14.64
CA TYR A 155 -0.61 -20.12 -14.73
C TYR A 155 -1.09 -19.45 -13.45
N ALA A 156 -2.11 -19.98 -12.79
CA ALA A 156 -2.58 -19.45 -11.52
C ALA A 156 -1.50 -19.58 -10.42
N GLU A 157 -0.86 -20.75 -10.30
CA GLU A 157 0.25 -20.98 -9.35
C GLU A 157 1.42 -20.03 -9.63
N THR A 158 1.80 -19.86 -10.89
CA THR A 158 2.90 -18.97 -11.29
C THR A 158 2.58 -17.51 -11.02
N LEU A 159 1.37 -17.05 -11.35
CA LEU A 159 0.93 -15.69 -11.06
C LEU A 159 0.98 -15.40 -9.56
N ILE A 160 0.35 -16.24 -8.75
CA ILE A 160 0.30 -16.04 -7.30
C ILE A 160 1.70 -16.08 -6.69
N PHE A 161 2.56 -17.00 -7.12
CA PHE A 161 3.94 -17.06 -6.69
C PHE A 161 4.71 -15.76 -7.01
N ASN A 162 4.60 -15.24 -8.24
CA ASN A 162 5.26 -14.00 -8.65
C ASN A 162 4.70 -12.79 -7.89
N MET A 163 3.39 -12.74 -7.63
CA MET A 163 2.78 -11.71 -6.79
C MET A 163 3.33 -11.77 -5.36
N ILE A 164 3.40 -12.94 -4.77
CA ILE A 164 3.92 -13.11 -3.40
C ILE A 164 5.37 -12.66 -3.31
N LYS A 165 6.18 -12.97 -4.30
CA LYS A 165 7.60 -12.63 -4.32
C LYS A 165 7.90 -11.16 -4.61
N SER A 166 7.02 -10.44 -5.27
CA SER A 166 7.27 -9.06 -5.68
C SER A 166 6.82 -8.02 -4.65
N GLU A 167 7.49 -6.85 -4.62
CA GLU A 167 7.13 -5.72 -3.77
C GLU A 167 5.95 -4.96 -4.41
N HIS A 168 4.77 -5.09 -3.84
CA HIS A 168 3.55 -4.37 -4.22
C HIS A 168 2.50 -4.47 -3.12
N ASP A 169 1.48 -3.62 -3.19
CA ASP A 169 0.38 -3.48 -2.23
C ASP A 169 -0.96 -4.11 -2.69
N ASN A 170 -0.96 -4.85 -3.79
CA ASN A 170 -2.15 -5.54 -4.30
C ASN A 170 -2.55 -6.80 -3.51
N LEU A 171 -1.68 -7.26 -2.59
CA LEU A 171 -2.03 -8.27 -1.58
C LEU A 171 -2.39 -7.58 -0.27
N PRO A 172 -3.28 -8.17 0.55
CA PRO A 172 -3.56 -7.64 1.89
C PRO A 172 -2.27 -7.46 2.69
N PHE A 173 -2.09 -6.30 3.30
CA PHE A 173 -0.92 -5.99 4.11
C PHE A 173 -1.27 -5.10 5.31
N THR A 174 -0.38 -5.07 6.28
CA THR A 174 -0.32 -4.05 7.33
C THR A 174 0.90 -3.19 7.10
N GLY A 175 0.71 -1.89 7.01
CA GLY A 175 1.82 -0.95 7.10
C GLY A 175 2.17 -0.69 8.57
N ILE A 176 3.42 -0.90 8.91
CA ILE A 176 3.97 -0.57 10.23
C ILE A 176 5.01 0.52 10.03
N VAL A 177 4.80 1.65 10.70
CA VAL A 177 5.65 2.83 10.55
C VAL A 177 6.41 3.05 11.85
N PHE A 178 7.72 2.95 11.78
CA PHE A 178 8.63 3.38 12.85
C PHE A 178 8.92 4.86 12.67
N VAL A 179 8.76 5.65 13.73
CA VAL A 179 8.96 7.09 13.68
C VAL A 179 9.72 7.56 14.92
N GLY A 180 10.66 8.46 14.73
CA GLY A 180 11.45 9.05 15.82
C GLY A 180 12.95 9.01 15.56
N TYR A 181 13.72 8.59 16.58
CA TYR A 181 15.19 8.69 16.59
C TYR A 181 15.83 7.42 17.14
N GLY A 182 16.94 6.99 16.55
CA GLY A 182 17.93 6.19 17.24
C GLY A 182 18.85 7.06 18.11
N GLU A 183 19.72 6.45 18.90
CA GLU A 183 20.64 7.15 19.80
C GLU A 183 21.59 8.10 19.05
N ASP A 184 22.05 7.69 17.85
CA ASP A 184 22.97 8.45 17.02
C ASP A 184 22.26 9.32 15.97
N ASP A 185 20.92 9.20 15.81
CA ASP A 185 20.18 10.01 14.87
C ASP A 185 20.04 11.45 15.40
N ILE A 186 20.50 12.44 14.62
CA ILE A 186 20.36 13.86 14.93
C ILE A 186 18.97 14.36 14.57
N TYR A 187 18.45 13.92 13.43
CA TYR A 187 17.15 14.30 12.89
C TYR A 187 16.15 13.15 12.98
N PRO A 188 14.86 13.45 13.07
CA PRO A 188 13.84 12.43 13.08
C PRO A 188 13.73 11.73 11.73
N LYS A 189 13.38 10.45 11.78
CA LYS A 189 13.08 9.64 10.62
C LYS A 189 11.71 9.01 10.74
N LEU A 190 11.18 8.62 9.59
CA LEU A 190 9.97 7.84 9.43
C LEU A 190 10.29 6.69 8.48
N ASP A 191 10.19 5.47 8.97
CA ASP A 191 10.66 4.26 8.29
C ASP A 191 9.54 3.21 8.25
N PRO A 192 8.73 3.18 7.17
CA PRO A 192 7.62 2.25 7.03
C PRO A 192 8.06 0.90 6.45
N VAL A 193 7.40 -0.15 6.91
CA VAL A 193 7.51 -1.51 6.38
C VAL A 193 6.12 -2.09 6.14
N ASN A 194 5.90 -2.68 4.98
CA ASN A 194 4.69 -3.39 4.65
C ASN A 194 4.86 -4.87 4.97
N ILE A 195 4.03 -5.37 5.89
CA ILE A 195 3.98 -6.78 6.30
C ILE A 195 2.68 -7.39 5.77
N SER A 196 2.80 -8.49 5.06
CA SER A 196 1.69 -9.14 4.38
C SER A 196 1.49 -10.58 4.88
N LEU A 197 1.29 -11.51 3.97
CA LEU A 197 1.03 -12.91 4.25
C LEU A 197 2.22 -13.65 4.88
N VAL A 198 1.92 -14.68 5.63
CA VAL A 198 2.90 -15.70 6.03
C VAL A 198 2.68 -16.94 5.17
N ILE A 199 3.72 -17.40 4.51
CA ILE A 199 3.68 -18.53 3.58
C ILE A 199 4.80 -19.48 3.92
N ASP A 200 4.45 -20.72 4.23
CA ASP A 200 5.41 -21.75 4.60
C ASP A 200 6.37 -21.28 5.71
N ASN A 201 5.80 -20.67 6.75
CA ASN A 201 6.50 -20.04 7.89
C ASN A 201 7.46 -18.89 7.50
N LYS A 202 7.34 -18.35 6.29
CA LYS A 202 8.10 -17.19 5.82
C LYS A 202 7.22 -15.96 5.79
N LEU A 203 7.63 -14.93 6.49
CA LEU A 203 6.93 -13.64 6.53
C LEU A 203 7.25 -12.85 5.25
N ARG A 204 6.21 -12.51 4.48
CA ARG A 204 6.36 -11.58 3.38
C ARG A 204 6.36 -10.15 3.92
N TYR A 205 7.48 -9.45 3.77
CA TYR A 205 7.58 -8.02 4.08
C TYR A 205 8.57 -7.34 3.14
N TYR A 206 8.41 -6.03 3.01
CA TYR A 206 9.30 -5.15 2.24
C TYR A 206 9.25 -3.73 2.79
N ASP A 207 10.34 -2.98 2.63
CA ASP A 207 10.42 -1.58 3.03
C ASP A 207 9.63 -0.70 2.06
N ASP A 208 8.77 0.17 2.58
CA ASP A 208 8.05 1.16 1.78
C ASP A 208 8.91 2.44 1.62
N ILE A 209 9.91 2.34 0.76
CA ILE A 209 10.89 3.41 0.52
C ILE A 209 10.22 4.68 0.01
N ASN A 210 9.11 4.57 -0.74
CA ASN A 210 8.42 5.72 -1.31
C ASN A 210 7.77 6.61 -0.24
N ASN A 211 7.38 6.03 0.88
CA ASN A 211 6.77 6.72 2.02
C ASN A 211 7.73 6.90 3.20
N SER A 212 9.00 6.54 3.04
CA SER A 212 10.06 6.82 4.01
C SER A 212 10.43 8.30 3.98
N VAL A 213 10.66 8.87 5.17
CA VAL A 213 11.06 10.28 5.32
C VAL A 213 12.28 10.37 6.23
N GLU A 214 13.29 11.08 5.78
CA GLU A 214 14.44 11.48 6.59
C GLU A 214 14.54 13.00 6.58
N ILE A 215 14.45 13.60 7.77
CA ILE A 215 14.69 15.03 7.95
C ILE A 215 16.20 15.29 7.93
N SER A 216 16.61 16.39 7.31
CA SER A 216 18.01 16.79 7.17
C SER A 216 18.10 18.28 6.86
N ASP A 217 19.30 18.82 6.79
CA ASP A 217 19.51 20.23 6.40
C ASP A 217 18.92 20.58 5.03
N LYS A 218 18.81 19.58 4.14
CA LYS A 218 18.22 19.76 2.79
C LYS A 218 16.72 19.51 2.76
N ASN A 219 16.18 18.75 3.70
CA ASN A 219 14.78 18.40 3.84
C ASN A 219 14.34 18.72 5.27
N SER A 220 14.02 19.98 5.54
CA SER A 220 13.80 20.50 6.90
C SER A 220 12.45 20.12 7.50
N SER A 221 11.47 19.70 6.70
CA SER A 221 10.15 19.29 7.16
C SER A 221 9.45 18.40 6.16
N ALA A 222 8.50 17.60 6.61
CA ALA A 222 7.65 16.78 5.76
C ALA A 222 6.28 16.54 6.41
N ILE A 223 5.28 16.27 5.58
CA ILE A 223 3.98 15.67 5.97
C ILE A 223 3.87 14.37 5.21
N GLN A 224 3.73 13.27 5.93
CA GLN A 224 3.58 11.95 5.33
C GLN A 224 2.28 11.30 5.79
N PRO A 225 1.22 11.33 4.98
CA PRO A 225 -0.03 10.64 5.27
C PRO A 225 0.09 9.13 5.03
N PHE A 226 -0.66 8.36 5.82
CA PHE A 226 -0.82 6.92 5.67
C PHE A 226 -2.29 6.53 5.65
N ALA A 227 -2.61 5.39 5.08
CA ALA A 227 -3.96 4.85 4.90
C ALA A 227 -4.80 5.68 3.90
N GLN A 228 -5.76 6.43 4.36
CA GLN A 228 -6.66 7.23 3.53
C GLN A 228 -6.04 8.59 3.22
N THR A 229 -5.25 8.64 2.15
CA THR A 229 -4.44 9.82 1.80
C THR A 229 -5.13 10.82 0.87
N ASP A 230 -6.25 10.46 0.23
CA ASP A 230 -6.90 11.24 -0.84
C ASP A 230 -7.25 12.69 -0.46
N VAL A 231 -7.69 12.92 0.79
CA VAL A 231 -7.98 14.27 1.30
C VAL A 231 -6.68 15.03 1.54
N MET A 232 -5.74 14.37 2.18
CA MET A 232 -4.42 14.93 2.45
C MET A 232 -3.68 15.26 1.15
N ASP A 233 -3.72 14.34 0.18
CA ASP A 233 -3.14 14.55 -1.14
C ASP A 233 -3.79 15.75 -1.84
N THR A 234 -5.11 15.92 -1.71
CA THR A 234 -5.81 17.10 -2.25
C THR A 234 -5.27 18.40 -1.64
N VAL A 235 -5.05 18.44 -0.33
CA VAL A 235 -4.48 19.60 0.36
C VAL A 235 -3.02 19.82 -0.01
N LEU A 236 -2.22 18.76 -0.01
CA LEU A 236 -0.77 18.83 -0.27
C LEU A 236 -0.44 19.12 -1.74
N LEU A 237 -1.20 18.54 -2.67
CA LEU A 237 -0.94 18.61 -4.11
C LEU A 237 -1.81 19.67 -4.82
N GLY A 238 -2.81 20.23 -4.14
CA GLY A 238 -3.74 21.21 -4.70
C GLY A 238 -4.75 20.63 -5.70
N ILE A 239 -4.81 19.30 -5.84
CA ILE A 239 -5.74 18.60 -6.74
C ILE A 239 -6.10 17.20 -6.18
N ASP A 240 -7.36 16.83 -6.31
CA ASP A 240 -7.81 15.47 -5.98
C ASP A 240 -7.14 14.43 -6.91
N PRO A 241 -6.52 13.36 -6.40
CA PRO A 241 -5.82 12.35 -7.21
C PRO A 241 -6.71 11.68 -8.26
N LYS A 242 -8.01 11.45 -7.95
CA LYS A 242 -8.97 10.88 -8.92
C LYS A 242 -9.24 11.87 -10.06
N LEU A 243 -9.37 13.15 -9.73
CA LEU A 243 -9.57 14.21 -10.72
C LEU A 243 -8.33 14.39 -11.61
N GLU A 244 -7.13 14.34 -11.03
CA GLU A 244 -5.88 14.38 -11.79
C GLU A 244 -5.79 13.23 -12.80
N LYS A 245 -6.13 12.00 -12.38
CA LYS A 245 -6.19 10.84 -13.27
C LYS A 245 -7.13 11.07 -14.44
N LEU A 246 -8.34 11.60 -14.17
CA LEU A 246 -9.32 11.93 -15.22
C LEU A 246 -8.81 13.01 -16.17
N PHE A 247 -8.09 14.02 -15.69
CA PHE A 247 -7.47 15.02 -16.55
C PHE A 247 -6.44 14.41 -17.50
N ILE A 248 -5.59 13.53 -17.01
CA ILE A 248 -4.60 12.84 -17.85
C ILE A 248 -5.29 11.95 -18.90
N GLU A 249 -6.34 11.23 -18.51
CA GLU A 249 -7.11 10.39 -19.43
C GLU A 249 -7.83 11.23 -20.49
N ASN A 250 -8.44 12.36 -20.11
CA ASN A 250 -9.09 13.27 -21.04
C ASN A 250 -8.09 13.95 -21.96
N PHE A 251 -6.92 14.33 -21.44
CA PHE A 251 -5.84 14.87 -22.27
C PHE A 251 -5.42 13.83 -23.33
N LYS A 252 -5.19 12.57 -22.93
CA LYS A 252 -4.88 11.49 -23.86
C LYS A 252 -5.96 11.33 -24.95
N LYS A 253 -7.24 11.28 -24.55
CA LYS A 253 -8.38 11.19 -25.49
C LYS A 253 -8.43 12.38 -26.45
N THR A 254 -8.17 13.58 -25.94
CA THR A 254 -8.21 14.82 -26.75
C THR A 254 -7.10 14.82 -27.80
N ILE A 255 -5.88 14.46 -27.42
CA ILE A 255 -4.75 14.38 -28.37
C ILE A 255 -5.00 13.29 -29.42
N THR A 256 -5.50 12.11 -29.02
CA THR A 256 -5.87 11.05 -29.97
C THR A 256 -6.95 11.53 -30.96
N LYS A 257 -7.99 12.20 -30.45
CA LYS A 257 -9.06 12.77 -31.29
C LYS A 257 -8.52 13.81 -32.29
N TYR A 258 -7.61 14.68 -31.84
CA TYR A 258 -6.98 15.68 -32.69
C TYR A 258 -6.13 15.02 -33.79
N GLY A 259 -5.35 13.98 -33.44
CA GLY A 259 -4.62 13.18 -34.42
C GLY A 259 -5.53 12.54 -35.47
N ASN A 260 -6.66 11.98 -35.07
CA ASN A 260 -7.65 11.42 -36.01
C ASN A 260 -8.27 12.45 -36.91
N MET A 261 -8.57 13.66 -36.41
CA MET A 261 -9.09 14.77 -37.26
C MET A 261 -8.05 15.20 -38.31
N ILE A 262 -6.77 15.24 -37.96
CA ILE A 262 -5.70 15.52 -38.94
C ILE A 262 -5.63 14.40 -39.98
N ALA A 263 -5.67 13.11 -39.52
CA ALA A 263 -5.64 11.96 -40.40
C ALA A 263 -6.81 11.96 -41.40
N GLU A 264 -8.03 12.31 -40.96
CA GLU A 264 -9.22 12.44 -41.83
C GLU A 264 -9.02 13.54 -42.90
N GLY A 265 -8.39 14.64 -42.53
CA GLY A 265 -8.05 15.72 -43.48
C GLY A 265 -7.04 15.29 -44.54
N VAL A 266 -6.07 14.46 -44.16
CA VAL A 266 -4.99 13.96 -45.02
C VAL A 266 -5.42 12.77 -45.86
N ASP A 267 -6.39 11.98 -45.41
CA ASP A 267 -6.80 10.70 -46.00
C ASP A 267 -7.20 10.79 -47.47
N ARG A 268 -7.76 11.94 -47.84
CA ARG A 268 -8.15 12.23 -49.25
C ARG A 268 -6.96 12.51 -50.19
N ILE A 269 -5.80 12.84 -49.60
CA ILE A 269 -4.59 13.24 -50.34
C ILE A 269 -3.57 12.10 -50.29
N ASP A 270 -3.34 11.52 -49.12
CA ASP A 270 -2.39 10.43 -48.86
C ASP A 270 -2.91 9.49 -47.78
N PRO A 271 -3.60 8.39 -48.15
CA PRO A 271 -4.13 7.41 -47.22
C PRO A 271 -3.04 6.69 -46.39
N GLN A 272 -1.82 6.54 -46.92
CA GLN A 272 -0.73 5.91 -46.17
C GLN A 272 -0.22 6.83 -45.06
N MET A 273 -0.14 8.12 -45.31
CA MET A 273 0.20 9.13 -44.30
C MET A 273 -0.89 9.21 -43.23
N ALA A 274 -2.16 9.18 -43.61
CA ALA A 274 -3.29 9.17 -42.68
C ALA A 274 -3.24 7.98 -41.73
N ALA A 275 -2.92 6.78 -42.23
CA ALA A 275 -2.74 5.58 -41.38
C ALA A 275 -1.60 5.77 -40.37
N LYS A 276 -0.44 6.29 -40.79
CA LYS A 276 0.69 6.58 -39.89
C LYS A 276 0.32 7.58 -38.80
N ILE A 277 -0.50 8.58 -39.10
CA ILE A 277 -0.96 9.59 -38.14
C ILE A 277 -1.92 8.94 -37.12
N ARG A 278 -2.80 8.02 -37.54
CA ARG A 278 -3.69 7.27 -36.61
C ARG A 278 -2.92 6.36 -35.67
N ASP A 279 -1.81 5.76 -36.12
CA ASP A 279 -0.96 4.85 -35.37
C ASP A 279 0.16 5.57 -34.59
N LEU A 280 0.16 6.90 -34.56
CA LEU A 280 1.20 7.66 -33.86
C LEU A 280 1.19 7.37 -32.36
N ASP A 281 2.33 6.94 -31.84
CA ASP A 281 2.50 6.79 -30.40
C ASP A 281 2.56 8.14 -29.70
N ILE A 282 1.52 8.44 -28.92
CA ILE A 282 1.39 9.68 -28.13
C ILE A 282 1.91 9.52 -26.69
N SER A 283 2.48 8.38 -26.33
CA SER A 283 2.94 8.11 -24.97
C SER A 283 3.97 9.13 -24.48
N GLY A 284 4.85 9.59 -25.37
CA GLY A 284 5.84 10.64 -25.10
C GLY A 284 5.19 11.96 -24.67
N VAL A 285 4.19 12.43 -25.42
CA VAL A 285 3.47 13.68 -25.14
C VAL A 285 2.70 13.59 -23.80
N VAL A 286 2.04 12.47 -23.57
CA VAL A 286 1.33 12.23 -22.30
C VAL A 286 2.29 12.20 -21.11
N ASN A 287 3.48 11.60 -21.28
CA ASN A 287 4.50 11.56 -20.24
C ASN A 287 5.07 12.96 -19.96
N GLU A 288 5.35 13.74 -20.98
CA GLU A 288 5.78 15.14 -20.83
C GLU A 288 4.74 15.96 -20.06
N PHE A 289 3.46 15.84 -20.42
CA PHE A 289 2.37 16.50 -19.70
C PHE A 289 2.34 16.12 -18.20
N ARG A 290 2.57 14.83 -17.88
CA ARG A 290 2.67 14.37 -16.47
C ARG A 290 3.86 15.00 -15.72
N ILE A 291 5.01 15.10 -16.38
CA ILE A 291 6.22 15.71 -15.81
C ILE A 291 5.97 17.20 -15.51
N LEU A 292 5.44 17.94 -16.47
CA LEU A 292 5.13 19.35 -16.31
C LEU A 292 4.12 19.61 -15.18
N ASN A 293 3.06 18.82 -15.09
CA ASN A 293 2.09 18.91 -13.98
C ASN A 293 2.72 18.61 -12.63
N ARG A 294 3.61 17.59 -12.55
CA ARG A 294 4.34 17.28 -11.32
C ARG A 294 5.23 18.44 -10.86
N GLU A 295 5.95 19.07 -11.79
CA GLU A 295 6.77 20.23 -11.48
C GLU A 295 5.95 21.43 -11.04
N LEU A 296 4.79 21.68 -11.69
CA LEU A 296 3.87 22.74 -11.32
C LEU A 296 3.36 22.54 -9.88
N LYS A 297 2.86 21.35 -9.56
CA LYS A 297 2.41 20.99 -8.22
C LYS A 297 3.52 21.18 -7.18
N ARG A 298 4.72 20.70 -7.48
CA ARG A 298 5.87 20.85 -6.59
C ARG A 298 6.18 22.33 -6.31
N LYS A 299 6.22 23.17 -7.33
CA LYS A 299 6.59 24.59 -7.20
C LYS A 299 5.49 25.42 -6.53
N GLN A 300 4.22 25.16 -6.85
CA GLN A 300 3.11 26.01 -6.43
C GLN A 300 2.46 25.58 -5.10
N TYR A 301 2.54 24.29 -4.75
CA TYR A 301 1.85 23.76 -3.58
C TYR A 301 2.83 23.13 -2.58
N ILE A 302 3.64 22.15 -3.00
CA ILE A 302 4.46 21.37 -2.06
C ILE A 302 5.56 22.25 -1.41
N ILE A 303 6.36 22.94 -2.22
CA ILE A 303 7.47 23.75 -1.68
C ILE A 303 7.01 24.87 -0.76
N PRO A 304 5.97 25.68 -1.08
CA PRO A 304 5.48 26.71 -0.17
C PRO A 304 4.95 26.13 1.13
N LEU A 305 4.22 25.02 1.09
CA LEU A 305 3.67 24.36 2.27
C LEU A 305 4.79 23.81 3.17
N VAL A 306 5.76 23.09 2.63
CA VAL A 306 6.90 22.54 3.36
C VAL A 306 7.69 23.67 4.03
N ARG A 307 7.90 24.81 3.35
CA ARG A 307 8.55 25.99 3.94
C ARG A 307 7.75 26.59 5.09
N ALA A 308 6.43 26.70 4.95
CA ALA A 308 5.58 27.20 6.01
C ALA A 308 5.68 26.30 7.26
N ILE A 309 5.59 24.97 7.07
CA ILE A 309 5.66 23.99 8.16
C ILE A 309 7.04 24.00 8.85
N SER A 310 8.12 24.19 8.10
CA SER A 310 9.47 24.21 8.68
C SER A 310 9.72 25.38 9.65
N SER A 311 8.87 26.41 9.64
CA SER A 311 8.94 27.55 10.53
C SER A 311 7.97 27.50 11.72
N LEU A 312 7.13 26.45 11.80
CA LEU A 312 6.15 26.29 12.88
C LEU A 312 6.81 25.78 14.17
N GLU A 313 6.30 26.24 15.30
CA GLU A 313 6.64 25.69 16.60
C GLU A 313 5.95 24.34 16.85
N LYS A 314 6.34 23.64 17.93
CA LYS A 314 5.79 22.30 18.25
C LYS A 314 4.27 22.33 18.41
N GLU A 315 3.75 23.35 19.06
CA GLU A 315 2.31 23.55 19.32
C GLU A 315 1.54 23.73 18.02
N ASP A 316 2.05 24.53 17.09
CA ASP A 316 1.43 24.73 15.77
C ASP A 316 1.45 23.46 14.92
N LEU A 317 2.53 22.67 14.99
CA LEU A 317 2.63 21.38 14.29
C LEU A 317 1.58 20.38 14.81
N ILE A 318 1.30 20.39 16.11
CA ILE A 318 0.24 19.59 16.74
C ILE A 318 -1.12 19.97 16.16
N ASP A 319 -1.43 21.25 16.10
CA ASP A 319 -2.70 21.78 15.61
C ASP A 319 -2.88 21.51 14.09
N VAL A 320 -1.81 21.63 13.31
CA VAL A 320 -1.82 21.27 11.88
C VAL A 320 -2.12 19.78 11.70
N ALA A 321 -1.43 18.90 12.44
CA ALA A 321 -1.64 17.45 12.32
C ALA A 321 -3.09 17.06 12.68
N GLU A 322 -3.64 17.60 13.75
CA GLU A 322 -5.03 17.36 14.16
C GLU A 322 -6.04 17.90 13.13
N SER A 323 -5.80 19.12 12.62
CA SER A 323 -6.66 19.75 11.63
C SER A 323 -6.74 18.98 10.33
N LEU A 324 -5.63 18.42 9.87
CA LEU A 324 -5.58 17.60 8.66
C LEU A 324 -6.40 16.31 8.80
N ILE A 325 -6.32 15.62 9.94
CA ILE A 325 -7.15 14.43 10.21
C ILE A 325 -8.62 14.81 10.36
N SER A 326 -8.92 15.93 11.03
CA SER A 326 -10.30 16.44 11.18
C SER A 326 -10.91 16.79 9.83
N LEU A 327 -10.14 17.37 8.92
CA LEU A 327 -10.56 17.65 7.53
C LEU A 327 -10.89 16.37 6.77
N THR A 328 -10.08 15.32 6.95
CA THR A 328 -10.34 14.00 6.35
C THR A 328 -11.67 13.42 6.85
N SER A 329 -11.90 13.43 8.17
CA SER A 329 -13.15 13.00 8.77
C SER A 329 -14.35 13.80 8.22
N LEU A 330 -14.24 15.13 8.12
CA LEU A 330 -15.29 16.00 7.59
C LEU A 330 -15.64 15.65 6.13
N LYS A 331 -14.62 15.50 5.25
CA LYS A 331 -14.85 15.14 3.84
C LYS A 331 -15.59 13.80 3.74
N ARG A 332 -15.20 12.78 4.52
CA ARG A 332 -15.87 11.47 4.52
C ARG A 332 -17.35 11.56 4.89
N ARG A 333 -17.71 12.31 5.91
CA ARG A 333 -19.12 12.55 6.29
C ARG A 333 -19.91 13.23 5.19
N MET A 334 -19.28 14.10 4.39
CA MET A 334 -19.94 14.83 3.30
C MET A 334 -20.07 14.05 1.99
N THR A 335 -19.33 12.95 1.80
CA THR A 335 -19.26 12.21 0.51
C THR A 335 -20.07 10.91 0.49
N PHE A 336 -20.86 10.59 1.51
CA PHE A 336 -21.60 9.31 1.63
C PHE A 336 -20.71 8.05 1.49
N GLU A 337 -19.40 8.21 1.58
CA GLU A 337 -18.48 7.08 1.68
C GLU A 337 -18.54 6.51 3.10
N GLU A 338 -18.25 5.21 3.29
CA GLU A 338 -18.22 4.61 4.62
C GLU A 338 -17.28 5.43 5.54
N GLU A 339 -17.79 5.77 6.74
CA GLU A 339 -17.05 6.57 7.72
C GLU A 339 -15.94 5.72 8.34
N SER A 340 -14.87 5.49 7.57
CA SER A 340 -13.68 4.73 7.97
C SER A 340 -12.67 5.57 8.77
N VAL A 341 -12.87 6.90 8.82
CA VAL A 341 -12.09 7.85 9.64
C VAL A 341 -13.06 8.71 10.42
N GLY A 342 -13.11 8.52 11.72
CA GLY A 342 -14.02 9.26 12.59
C GLY A 342 -13.62 9.15 14.07
N GLY A 343 -14.27 9.97 14.91
CA GLY A 343 -14.02 10.01 16.34
C GLY A 343 -12.90 10.96 16.75
N PRO A 344 -12.53 10.99 18.05
CA PRO A 344 -11.47 11.85 18.55
C PRO A 344 -10.11 11.46 17.96
N VAL A 345 -9.30 12.47 17.65
CA VAL A 345 -7.95 12.32 17.11
C VAL A 345 -6.97 12.18 18.26
N ASP A 346 -6.16 11.12 18.27
CA ASP A 346 -5.02 10.97 19.16
C ASP A 346 -3.82 11.70 18.56
N VAL A 347 -3.11 12.49 19.37
CA VAL A 347 -1.94 13.25 18.94
C VAL A 347 -0.78 12.97 19.88
N ALA A 348 0.38 12.65 19.32
CA ALA A 348 1.63 12.47 20.07
C ALA A 348 2.75 13.27 19.44
N VAL A 349 3.69 13.70 20.26
CA VAL A 349 4.95 14.32 19.86
C VAL A 349 6.10 13.40 20.24
N ILE A 350 7.06 13.26 19.34
CA ILE A 350 8.31 12.56 19.59
C ILE A 350 9.45 13.54 19.43
N SER A 351 10.19 13.76 20.50
CA SER A 351 11.41 14.55 20.46
C SER A 351 12.59 13.75 21.01
N LYS A 352 13.81 14.10 20.62
CA LYS A 352 15.00 13.39 21.09
C LYS A 352 15.21 13.58 22.60
N GLY A 353 14.87 14.75 23.14
CA GLY A 353 15.04 15.06 24.56
C GLY A 353 13.93 14.53 25.46
N ASP A 354 12.68 14.65 25.00
CA ASP A 354 11.51 14.31 25.82
C ASP A 354 10.98 12.88 25.56
N GLY A 355 11.45 12.24 24.48
CA GLY A 355 10.93 10.94 24.04
C GLY A 355 9.55 11.03 23.40
N PHE A 356 8.73 10.00 23.60
CA PHE A 356 7.35 9.90 23.09
C PHE A 356 6.37 10.47 24.13
N ILE A 357 5.64 11.53 23.75
CA ILE A 357 4.66 12.21 24.62
C ILE A 357 3.28 12.23 23.96
N TRP A 358 2.28 11.76 24.66
CA TRP A 358 0.88 11.95 24.28
C TRP A 358 0.43 13.38 24.58
N ILE A 359 -0.04 14.10 23.57
CA ILE A 359 -0.66 15.42 23.72
C ILE A 359 -2.17 15.27 23.89
N LYS A 360 -2.79 14.43 23.04
CA LYS A 360 -4.20 14.06 23.14
C LYS A 360 -4.31 12.56 23.01
N ARG A 361 -5.07 11.94 23.92
CA ARG A 361 -5.30 10.50 23.89
C ARG A 361 -6.72 10.17 24.29
N LYS A 362 -7.40 9.40 23.43
CA LYS A 362 -8.72 8.85 23.71
C LYS A 362 -8.61 7.67 24.68
N HIS A 363 -9.43 7.68 25.72
CA HIS A 363 -9.69 6.49 26.52
C HIS A 363 -11.13 6.02 26.23
N TYR A 364 -11.32 4.69 26.07
CA TYR A 364 -12.65 4.08 25.92
C TYR A 364 -13.37 3.92 27.25
N PHE A 365 -12.75 4.33 28.34
CA PHE A 365 -13.23 4.28 29.72
C PHE A 365 -13.03 5.64 30.41
N ASP A 366 -13.76 5.89 31.49
CA ASP A 366 -13.54 7.05 32.35
C ASP A 366 -12.23 6.87 33.14
N PRO A 367 -11.22 7.76 32.98
CA PRO A 367 -9.95 7.71 33.70
C PRO A 367 -10.12 7.75 35.23
N ASN A 368 -11.11 8.48 35.73
CA ASN A 368 -11.34 8.64 37.18
C ASN A 368 -11.82 7.35 37.87
N LEU A 369 -12.46 6.46 37.09
CA LEU A 369 -12.89 5.16 37.60
C LEU A 369 -11.80 4.06 37.49
N ASN A 370 -10.70 4.36 36.82
CA ASN A 370 -9.68 3.36 36.44
C ASN A 370 -8.27 3.76 36.83
N ASP A 371 -8.09 4.30 38.01
CA ASP A 371 -6.81 4.75 38.57
C ASP A 371 -5.72 3.66 38.54
N HIS A 372 -6.11 2.39 38.75
CA HIS A 372 -5.22 1.23 38.67
C HIS A 372 -4.60 1.04 37.26
N PHE A 373 -5.29 1.43 36.18
CA PHE A 373 -4.77 1.34 34.82
C PHE A 373 -3.52 2.25 34.67
N PHE A 374 -3.59 3.47 35.14
CA PHE A 374 -2.47 4.42 35.05
C PHE A 374 -1.30 3.98 35.94
N LYS A 375 -1.56 3.50 37.15
CA LYS A 375 -0.54 2.95 38.04
C LYS A 375 0.22 1.79 37.45
N ASN A 376 -0.47 0.91 36.68
CA ASN A 376 0.15 -0.23 36.03
C ASN A 376 0.79 0.09 34.67
N TYR A 377 0.35 1.17 34.03
CA TYR A 377 0.89 1.60 32.73
C TYR A 377 2.25 2.27 32.87
N TYR A 378 2.50 2.94 34.00
CA TYR A 378 3.74 3.66 34.29
C TYR A 378 4.77 2.86 35.11
N ARG A 379 4.48 1.60 35.37
CA ARG A 379 5.42 0.64 35.92
C ARG A 379 6.09 -0.13 34.79
#